data_a9d827cec4f21c361061030a294b9f1a
#
_entry.id   a9d827cec4f21c361061030a294b9f1a
#
_cell.length_a   1.000
_cell.length_b   1.000
_cell.length_c   1.000
_cell.angle_alpha   90.00
_cell.angle_beta   90.00
_cell.angle_gamma   90.00
#
_symmetry.space_group_name_H-M   'P 1'
#
loop_
_entity.id
_entity.type
_entity.pdbx_description
1 polymer ?
#
loop_
_entity_poly.entity_id
_entity_poly.type
_entity_poly.pdbx_seq_one_letter_code
_entity_poly.pdbx_strand_id
1 'polypeptide(L)'
;MRVLIVPPLFDEMNRARAMLVAVMRDLAAAGIASVLPDLPGCGESVQDFAAQSLNAWRAATAAAARHFGASHVLALRGGALVAPPALPGWALDPLHGDAVLRPLLRAAALAARARGEESGVAALLEQGRAQGLVLGGYRCGAALIAGLQGATMQGEGLRALALADLAAPGPAPWLRQEPAPAPALAAALAARVAQDLGA
;
A
#
# COMPACT_ATOMS: atom_id res chain seq x y z
N MET A 1 -19.73 10.43 7.38
CA MET A 1 -18.93 9.23 7.05
C MET A 1 -17.45 9.59 7.06
N ARG A 2 -16.57 8.62 7.35
CA ARG A 2 -15.11 8.84 7.33
C ARG A 2 -14.42 7.65 6.67
N VAL A 3 -13.52 7.93 5.75
CA VAL A 3 -12.76 6.93 4.98
C VAL A 3 -11.33 6.85 5.51
N LEU A 4 -10.90 5.66 5.92
CA LEU A 4 -9.49 5.38 6.18
C LEU A 4 -8.79 5.10 4.86
N ILE A 5 -7.78 5.85 4.50
CA ILE A 5 -6.97 5.60 3.31
C ILE A 5 -5.74 4.80 3.74
N VAL A 6 -5.53 3.64 3.12
CA VAL A 6 -4.35 2.80 3.33
C VAL A 6 -3.48 2.88 2.07
N PRO A 7 -2.30 3.53 2.16
CA PRO A 7 -1.46 3.77 1.00
C PRO A 7 -0.85 2.48 0.44
N PRO A 8 -0.31 2.50 -0.79
CA PRO A 8 0.57 1.44 -1.26
C PRO A 8 1.74 1.20 -0.30
N LEU A 9 2.36 0.03 -0.38
CA LEU A 9 3.52 -0.31 0.44
C LEU A 9 4.83 0.09 -0.25
N PHE A 10 5.88 0.28 0.53
CA PHE A 10 7.24 0.59 0.10
C PHE A 10 7.29 1.86 -0.76
N ASP A 11 8.08 1.85 -1.81
CA ASP A 11 8.32 2.99 -2.68
C ASP A 11 7.07 3.49 -3.44
N GLU A 12 6.11 2.61 -3.72
CA GLU A 12 4.83 3.02 -4.32
C GLU A 12 4.08 4.03 -3.45
N MET A 13 4.24 3.97 -2.11
CA MET A 13 3.64 4.94 -1.18
C MET A 13 4.10 6.37 -1.48
N ASN A 14 5.41 6.58 -1.68
CA ASN A 14 5.97 7.89 -1.96
C ASN A 14 5.46 8.44 -3.31
N ARG A 15 5.38 7.60 -4.32
CA ARG A 15 4.89 7.96 -5.65
C ARG A 15 3.40 8.30 -5.66
N ALA A 16 2.60 7.62 -4.83
CA ALA A 16 1.16 7.83 -4.75
C ALA A 16 0.75 8.99 -3.82
N ARG A 17 1.64 9.49 -2.95
CA ARG A 17 1.27 10.43 -1.87
C ARG A 17 0.59 11.70 -2.38
N ALA A 18 1.10 12.33 -3.43
CA ALA A 18 0.48 13.53 -3.99
C ALA A 18 -0.93 13.26 -4.53
N MET A 19 -1.13 12.12 -5.20
CA MET A 19 -2.45 11.68 -5.66
C MET A 19 -3.40 11.42 -4.48
N LEU A 20 -2.94 10.75 -3.43
CA LEU A 20 -3.78 10.47 -2.25
C LEU A 20 -4.21 11.74 -1.54
N VAL A 21 -3.34 12.75 -1.44
CA VAL A 21 -3.71 14.07 -0.90
C VAL A 21 -4.75 14.75 -1.78
N ALA A 22 -4.68 14.62 -3.10
CA ALA A 22 -5.70 15.13 -4.00
C ALA A 22 -7.04 14.39 -3.79
N VAL A 23 -7.04 13.05 -3.70
CA VAL A 23 -8.23 12.26 -3.35
C VAL A 23 -8.87 12.75 -2.04
N MET A 24 -8.07 13.01 -1.00
CA MET A 24 -8.58 13.51 0.27
C MET A 24 -9.27 14.88 0.13
N ARG A 25 -8.73 15.77 -0.70
CA ARG A 25 -9.33 17.09 -0.97
C ARG A 25 -10.63 16.97 -1.73
N ASP A 26 -10.67 16.10 -2.74
CA ASP A 26 -11.87 15.86 -3.54
C ASP A 26 -12.98 15.20 -2.71
N LEU A 27 -12.64 14.23 -1.84
CA LEU A 27 -13.57 13.66 -0.88
C LEU A 27 -14.11 14.70 0.11
N ALA A 28 -13.23 15.58 0.62
CA ALA A 28 -13.65 16.67 1.50
C ALA A 28 -14.61 17.64 0.81
N ALA A 29 -14.40 17.96 -0.45
CA ALA A 29 -15.32 18.76 -1.26
C ALA A 29 -16.69 18.11 -1.44
N ALA A 30 -16.74 16.76 -1.44
CA ALA A 30 -17.98 15.97 -1.43
C ALA A 30 -18.56 15.73 -0.01
N GLY A 31 -18.04 16.40 1.03
CA GLY A 31 -18.51 16.25 2.41
C GLY A 31 -18.08 14.96 3.10
N ILE A 32 -17.13 14.22 2.54
CA ILE A 32 -16.61 12.96 3.08
C ILE A 32 -15.27 13.21 3.80
N ALA A 33 -15.23 12.99 5.10
CA ALA A 33 -13.98 13.05 5.85
C ALA A 33 -13.08 11.86 5.50
N SER A 34 -11.76 12.10 5.45
CA SER A 34 -10.79 11.03 5.22
C SER A 34 -9.54 11.20 6.08
N VAL A 35 -8.86 10.10 6.37
CA VAL A 35 -7.59 10.07 7.10
C VAL A 35 -6.60 9.16 6.40
N LEU A 36 -5.35 9.57 6.36
CA LEU A 36 -4.24 8.84 5.73
C LEU A 36 -3.12 8.71 6.78
N PRO A 37 -3.13 7.65 7.60
CA PRO A 37 -2.08 7.44 8.59
C PRO A 37 -0.81 6.90 7.93
N ASP A 38 0.34 7.28 8.46
CA ASP A 38 1.58 6.60 8.14
C ASP A 38 1.64 5.25 8.89
N LEU A 39 2.10 4.22 8.20
CA LEU A 39 2.32 2.92 8.81
C LEU A 39 3.53 2.98 9.76
N PRO A 40 3.57 2.15 10.82
CA PRO A 40 4.74 2.08 11.69
C PRO A 40 6.04 1.86 10.91
N GLY A 41 7.03 2.72 11.14
CA GLY A 41 8.30 2.72 10.43
C GLY A 41 8.28 3.37 9.04
N CYS A 42 7.14 3.94 8.59
CA CYS A 42 7.01 4.63 7.32
C CYS A 42 6.69 6.12 7.53
N GLY A 43 7.00 6.94 6.52
CA GLY A 43 6.67 8.37 6.53
C GLY A 43 7.23 9.08 7.77
N GLU A 44 6.37 9.72 8.54
CA GLU A 44 6.73 10.46 9.76
C GLU A 44 6.78 9.57 11.02
N SER A 45 6.59 8.25 10.88
CA SER A 45 6.67 7.33 12.02
C SER A 45 8.10 7.22 12.55
N VAL A 46 8.28 7.39 13.85
CA VAL A 46 9.58 7.25 14.53
C VAL A 46 9.95 5.81 14.86
N GLN A 47 9.12 4.85 14.49
CA GLN A 47 9.39 3.44 14.76
C GLN A 47 10.42 2.86 13.78
N ASP A 48 11.21 1.88 14.24
CA ASP A 48 12.16 1.20 13.35
C ASP A 48 11.41 0.34 12.33
N PHE A 49 11.69 0.58 11.05
CA PHE A 49 11.13 -0.20 9.95
C PHE A 49 11.55 -1.67 10.01
N ALA A 50 12.78 -1.97 10.44
CA ALA A 50 13.28 -3.33 10.53
C ALA A 50 12.53 -4.19 11.56
N ALA A 51 11.93 -3.56 12.57
CA ALA A 51 11.12 -4.24 13.57
C ALA A 51 9.68 -4.52 13.12
N GLN A 52 9.26 -4.04 11.93
CA GLN A 52 7.88 -4.17 11.50
C GLN A 52 7.56 -5.56 10.94
N SER A 53 6.29 -5.89 10.99
CA SER A 53 5.72 -7.08 10.39
C SER A 53 4.38 -6.76 9.72
N LEU A 54 3.91 -7.64 8.84
CA LEU A 54 2.59 -7.48 8.22
C LEU A 54 1.47 -7.41 9.29
N ASN A 55 1.59 -8.20 10.35
CA ASN A 55 0.62 -8.19 11.45
C ASN A 55 0.69 -6.90 12.28
N ALA A 56 1.87 -6.33 12.51
CA ALA A 56 2.01 -5.04 13.17
C ALA A 56 1.31 -3.93 12.36
N TRP A 57 1.49 -3.91 11.04
CA TRP A 57 0.81 -2.97 10.16
C TRP A 57 -0.72 -3.16 10.12
N ARG A 58 -1.19 -4.40 10.10
CA ARG A 58 -2.63 -4.72 10.22
C ARG A 58 -3.21 -4.22 11.55
N ALA A 59 -2.51 -4.43 12.65
CA ALA A 59 -2.90 -3.93 13.95
C ALA A 59 -2.95 -2.39 14.00
N ALA A 60 -1.96 -1.73 13.39
CA ALA A 60 -1.87 -0.28 13.32
C ALA A 60 -3.02 0.33 12.50
N THR A 61 -3.33 -0.22 11.32
CA THR A 61 -4.45 0.27 10.51
C THR A 61 -5.79 0.04 11.19
N ALA A 62 -5.98 -1.10 11.86
CA ALA A 62 -7.18 -1.36 12.66
C ALA A 62 -7.31 -0.42 13.86
N ALA A 63 -6.18 -0.08 14.52
CA ALA A 63 -6.15 0.90 15.60
C ALA A 63 -6.49 2.30 15.08
N ALA A 64 -5.91 2.73 13.95
CA ALA A 64 -6.23 3.99 13.30
C ALA A 64 -7.71 4.08 12.91
N ALA A 65 -8.28 3.01 12.36
CA ALA A 65 -9.69 2.94 12.02
C ALA A 65 -10.59 3.22 13.24
N ARG A 66 -10.30 2.57 14.35
CA ARG A 66 -11.05 2.79 15.60
C ARG A 66 -10.85 4.20 16.16
N HIS A 67 -9.60 4.66 16.22
CA HIS A 67 -9.26 5.97 16.79
C HIS A 67 -9.95 7.11 16.05
N PHE A 68 -9.96 7.06 14.73
CA PHE A 68 -10.59 8.09 13.90
C PHE A 68 -12.08 7.83 13.63
N GLY A 69 -12.65 6.73 14.10
CA GLY A 69 -14.04 6.36 13.81
C GLY A 69 -14.30 6.19 12.31
N ALA A 70 -13.38 5.51 11.61
CA ALA A 70 -13.56 5.23 10.20
C ALA A 70 -14.70 4.23 9.98
N SER A 71 -15.57 4.53 9.02
CA SER A 71 -16.69 3.67 8.62
C SER A 71 -16.39 2.86 7.36
N HIS A 72 -15.41 3.31 6.56
CA HIS A 72 -15.01 2.68 5.31
C HIS A 72 -13.49 2.73 5.15
N VAL A 73 -12.97 1.90 4.25
CA VAL A 73 -11.55 1.89 3.89
C VAL A 73 -11.36 2.03 2.39
N LEU A 74 -10.37 2.81 2.00
CA LEU A 74 -9.85 2.88 0.63
C LEU A 74 -8.39 2.46 0.67
N ALA A 75 -8.10 1.24 0.22
CA ALA A 75 -6.75 0.71 0.16
C ALA A 75 -6.22 0.73 -1.28
N LEU A 76 -4.92 0.93 -1.44
CA LEU A 76 -4.29 0.95 -2.75
C LEU A 76 -3.19 -0.11 -2.83
N ARG A 77 -3.16 -0.87 -3.91
CA ARG A 77 -2.07 -1.80 -4.21
C ARG A 77 -1.80 -2.76 -3.04
N GLY A 78 -0.52 -2.85 -2.61
CA GLY A 78 -0.12 -3.63 -1.43
C GLY A 78 -0.76 -3.17 -0.11
N GLY A 79 -1.28 -1.95 -0.04
CA GLY A 79 -2.05 -1.48 1.14
C GLY A 79 -3.29 -2.33 1.43
N ALA A 80 -3.85 -3.01 0.42
CA ALA A 80 -4.96 -3.94 0.61
C ALA A 80 -4.61 -5.13 1.53
N LEU A 81 -3.33 -5.48 1.67
CA LEU A 81 -2.85 -6.55 2.55
C LEU A 81 -2.96 -6.20 4.03
N VAL A 82 -3.03 -4.91 4.34
CA VAL A 82 -3.07 -4.39 5.70
C VAL A 82 -4.33 -3.59 6.00
N ALA A 83 -5.29 -3.56 5.09
CA ALA A 83 -6.58 -2.94 5.31
C ALA A 83 -7.34 -3.64 6.46
N PRO A 84 -8.06 -2.88 7.32
CA PRO A 84 -8.86 -3.46 8.38
C PRO A 84 -9.98 -4.35 7.81
N PRO A 85 -10.02 -5.66 8.11
CA PRO A 85 -10.95 -6.59 7.49
C PRO A 85 -12.42 -6.36 7.92
N ALA A 86 -12.62 -5.65 9.01
CA ALA A 86 -13.97 -5.32 9.52
C ALA A 86 -14.62 -4.13 8.82
N LEU A 87 -13.89 -3.37 8.00
CA LEU A 87 -14.45 -2.22 7.29
C LEU A 87 -14.81 -2.59 5.84
N PRO A 88 -15.99 -2.21 5.38
CA PRO A 88 -16.29 -2.23 3.95
C PRO A 88 -15.51 -1.13 3.23
N GLY A 89 -15.34 -1.29 1.92
CA GLY A 89 -14.68 -0.25 1.13
C GLY A 89 -14.11 -0.75 -0.19
N TRP A 90 -13.00 -0.16 -0.60
CA TRP A 90 -12.42 -0.35 -1.92
C TRP A 90 -10.93 -0.68 -1.83
N ALA A 91 -10.47 -1.54 -2.72
CA ALA A 91 -9.05 -1.81 -2.95
C ALA A 91 -8.73 -1.50 -4.42
N LEU A 92 -8.05 -0.38 -4.67
CA LEU A 92 -7.64 -0.01 -6.01
C LEU A 92 -6.42 -0.83 -6.44
N ASP A 93 -6.60 -1.60 -7.51
CA ASP A 93 -5.58 -2.43 -8.15
C ASP A 93 -4.77 -3.26 -7.14
N PRO A 94 -5.46 -4.05 -6.26
CA PRO A 94 -4.83 -4.72 -5.13
C PRO A 94 -3.77 -5.73 -5.56
N LEU A 95 -2.72 -5.87 -4.76
CA LEU A 95 -1.65 -6.83 -4.97
C LEU A 95 -1.65 -7.93 -3.90
N HIS A 96 -1.29 -9.14 -4.32
CA HIS A 96 -0.85 -10.19 -3.40
C HIS A 96 0.56 -9.87 -2.88
N GLY A 97 0.92 -10.39 -1.71
CA GLY A 97 2.21 -10.12 -1.10
C GLY A 97 3.40 -10.57 -1.94
N ASP A 98 3.28 -11.69 -2.67
CA ASP A 98 4.31 -12.12 -3.62
C ASP A 98 4.52 -11.13 -4.77
N ALA A 99 3.45 -10.44 -5.21
CA ALA A 99 3.56 -9.41 -6.24
C ALA A 99 4.22 -8.13 -5.70
N VAL A 100 4.10 -7.86 -4.40
CA VAL A 100 4.84 -6.79 -3.72
C VAL A 100 6.32 -7.15 -3.58
N LEU A 101 6.65 -8.37 -3.15
CA LEU A 101 8.03 -8.82 -2.92
C LEU A 101 8.83 -9.01 -4.21
N ARG A 102 8.21 -9.52 -5.27
CA ARG A 102 8.90 -9.92 -6.51
C ARG A 102 9.77 -8.84 -7.15
N PRO A 103 9.29 -7.60 -7.38
CA PRO A 103 10.14 -6.55 -7.95
C PRO A 103 11.30 -6.17 -7.02
N LEU A 104 11.09 -6.14 -5.73
CA LEU A 104 12.12 -5.83 -4.73
C LEU A 104 13.22 -6.90 -4.72
N LEU A 105 12.84 -8.18 -4.72
CA LEU A 105 13.78 -9.30 -4.77
C LEU A 105 14.53 -9.37 -6.11
N ARG A 106 13.87 -9.05 -7.23
CA ARG A 106 14.54 -8.98 -8.54
C ARG A 106 15.58 -7.87 -8.59
N ALA A 107 15.26 -6.69 -8.04
CA ALA A 107 16.21 -5.59 -7.95
C ALA A 107 17.41 -5.95 -7.04
N ALA A 108 17.16 -6.62 -5.92
CA ALA A 108 18.20 -7.10 -5.02
C ALA A 108 19.10 -8.16 -5.70
N ALA A 109 18.53 -9.11 -6.45
CA ALA A 109 19.29 -10.11 -7.20
C ALA A 109 20.15 -9.47 -8.30
N LEU A 110 19.62 -8.45 -9.00
CA LEU A 110 20.39 -7.71 -9.99
C LEU A 110 21.57 -6.96 -9.37
N ALA A 111 21.34 -6.31 -8.22
CA ALA A 111 22.38 -5.62 -7.46
C ALA A 111 23.44 -6.59 -6.91
N ALA A 112 23.05 -7.77 -6.42
CA ALA A 112 23.99 -8.81 -5.99
C ALA A 112 24.88 -9.29 -7.15
N ARG A 113 24.26 -9.56 -8.32
CA ARG A 113 25.01 -9.95 -9.52
C ARG A 113 26.02 -8.87 -9.95
N ALA A 114 25.65 -7.58 -9.87
CA ALA A 114 26.55 -6.48 -10.19
C ALA A 114 27.79 -6.41 -9.26
N ARG A 115 27.69 -7.00 -8.05
CA ARG A 115 28.80 -7.16 -7.10
C ARG A 115 29.57 -8.48 -7.25
N GLY A 116 29.21 -9.32 -8.24
CA GLY A 116 29.81 -10.63 -8.45
C GLY A 116 29.27 -11.74 -7.53
N GLU A 117 28.15 -11.53 -6.88
CA GLU A 117 27.49 -12.51 -6.01
C GLU A 117 26.46 -13.31 -6.81
N GLU A 118 26.50 -14.63 -6.73
CA GLU A 118 25.51 -15.51 -7.38
C GLU A 118 24.32 -15.76 -6.43
N SER A 119 23.42 -14.79 -6.34
CA SER A 119 22.21 -14.91 -5.52
C SER A 119 20.96 -14.79 -6.38
N GLY A 120 20.24 -15.89 -6.54
CA GLY A 120 18.93 -15.90 -7.21
C GLY A 120 17.80 -15.40 -6.32
N VAL A 121 16.66 -15.05 -6.93
CA VAL A 121 15.46 -14.55 -6.22
C VAL A 121 15.00 -15.52 -5.12
N ALA A 122 15.02 -16.83 -5.37
CA ALA A 122 14.60 -17.83 -4.38
C ALA A 122 15.54 -17.86 -3.16
N ALA A 123 16.87 -17.85 -3.40
CA ALA A 123 17.86 -17.81 -2.31
C ALA A 123 17.74 -16.54 -1.48
N LEU A 124 17.54 -15.38 -2.11
CA LEU A 124 17.31 -14.11 -1.40
C LEU A 124 16.02 -14.12 -0.59
N LEU A 125 14.95 -14.73 -1.08
CA LEU A 125 13.71 -14.88 -0.33
C LEU A 125 13.92 -15.74 0.92
N GLU A 126 14.58 -16.89 0.80
CA GLU A 126 14.91 -17.76 1.95
C GLU A 126 15.82 -17.05 2.96
N GLN A 127 16.86 -16.37 2.50
CA GLN A 127 17.70 -15.54 3.35
C GLN A 127 16.87 -14.46 4.08
N GLY A 128 16.03 -13.75 3.35
CA GLY A 128 15.18 -12.70 3.90
C GLY A 128 14.21 -13.21 4.97
N ARG A 129 13.64 -14.39 4.78
CA ARG A 129 12.78 -15.06 5.78
C ARG A 129 13.52 -15.49 7.04
N ALA A 130 14.79 -15.85 6.92
CA ALA A 130 15.60 -16.30 8.03
C ALA A 130 16.14 -15.15 8.89
N GLN A 131 16.62 -14.08 8.27
CA GLN A 131 17.38 -13.03 8.97
C GLN A 131 17.05 -11.59 8.54
N GLY A 132 16.08 -11.42 7.66
CA GLY A 132 15.79 -10.13 7.04
C GLY A 132 16.72 -9.83 5.86
N LEU A 133 16.39 -8.79 5.11
CA LEU A 133 17.12 -8.38 3.92
C LEU A 133 16.88 -6.90 3.61
N VAL A 134 17.86 -6.23 3.00
CA VAL A 134 17.66 -4.89 2.45
C VAL A 134 17.02 -5.02 1.06
N LEU A 135 15.82 -4.52 0.93
CA LEU A 135 15.03 -4.57 -0.30
C LEU A 135 14.61 -3.14 -0.70
N GLY A 136 15.05 -2.67 -1.86
CA GLY A 136 14.71 -1.33 -2.35
C GLY A 136 15.10 -0.20 -1.40
N GLY A 137 16.18 -0.36 -0.63
CA GLY A 137 16.62 0.59 0.39
C GLY A 137 15.97 0.41 1.77
N TYR A 138 14.95 -0.44 1.90
CA TYR A 138 14.28 -0.75 3.19
C TYR A 138 14.98 -1.92 3.89
N ARG A 139 15.31 -1.77 5.16
CA ARG A 139 15.77 -2.89 6.02
C ARG A 139 14.57 -3.72 6.44
N CYS A 140 14.18 -4.68 5.62
CA CYS A 140 13.04 -5.54 5.90
C CYS A 140 13.43 -6.64 6.89
N GLY A 141 12.76 -6.68 8.06
CA GLY A 141 12.93 -7.78 9.01
C GLY A 141 12.36 -9.10 8.47
N ALA A 142 12.85 -10.22 8.99
CA ALA A 142 12.40 -11.57 8.62
C ALA A 142 10.88 -11.75 8.76
N ALA A 143 10.28 -11.21 9.82
CA ALA A 143 8.84 -11.26 10.07
C ALA A 143 8.01 -10.54 9.00
N LEU A 144 8.51 -9.42 8.45
CA LEU A 144 7.82 -8.70 7.39
C LEU A 144 7.88 -9.49 6.07
N ILE A 145 9.04 -10.02 5.70
CA ILE A 145 9.22 -10.80 4.47
C ILE A 145 8.39 -12.08 4.52
N ALA A 146 8.47 -12.83 5.63
CA ALA A 146 7.68 -14.03 5.84
C ALA A 146 6.16 -13.74 5.84
N GLY A 147 5.74 -12.64 6.45
CA GLY A 147 4.33 -12.24 6.50
C GLY A 147 3.77 -11.80 5.14
N LEU A 148 4.59 -11.21 4.27
CA LEU A 148 4.18 -10.82 2.92
C LEU A 148 4.07 -12.01 1.99
N GLN A 149 4.91 -13.04 2.14
CA GLN A 149 4.88 -14.21 1.28
C GLN A 149 3.51 -14.91 1.35
N GLY A 150 2.86 -15.08 0.19
CA GLY A 150 1.54 -15.69 0.09
C GLY A 150 0.39 -14.85 0.66
N ALA A 151 0.67 -13.66 1.19
CA ALA A 151 -0.38 -12.81 1.77
C ALA A 151 -1.39 -12.36 0.71
N THR A 152 -2.67 -12.36 1.11
CA THR A 152 -3.78 -11.90 0.30
C THR A 152 -4.57 -10.81 1.04
N MET A 153 -5.33 -10.04 0.29
CA MET A 153 -6.31 -9.10 0.82
C MET A 153 -7.30 -9.84 1.74
N GLN A 154 -7.64 -9.23 2.85
CA GLN A 154 -8.57 -9.77 3.83
C GLN A 154 -9.84 -8.91 3.91
N GLY A 155 -10.95 -9.53 4.33
CA GLY A 155 -12.24 -8.86 4.53
C GLY A 155 -13.19 -9.02 3.34
N GLU A 156 -14.36 -9.57 3.58
CA GLU A 156 -15.40 -9.80 2.54
C GLU A 156 -16.03 -8.50 2.04
N GLY A 157 -15.99 -7.44 2.85
CA GLY A 157 -16.54 -6.12 2.50
C GLY A 157 -15.63 -5.25 1.64
N LEU A 158 -14.40 -5.70 1.33
CA LEU A 158 -13.43 -4.94 0.55
C LEU A 158 -13.52 -5.31 -0.94
N ARG A 159 -14.05 -4.40 -1.75
CA ARG A 159 -14.25 -4.60 -3.19
C ARG A 159 -13.01 -4.20 -3.98
N ALA A 160 -12.52 -5.07 -4.85
CA ALA A 160 -11.45 -4.73 -5.77
C ALA A 160 -11.98 -3.79 -6.87
N LEU A 161 -11.22 -2.74 -7.17
CA LEU A 161 -11.40 -1.83 -8.29
C LEU A 161 -10.18 -1.96 -9.20
N ALA A 162 -10.39 -2.19 -10.48
CA ALA A 162 -9.31 -2.09 -11.45
C ALA A 162 -9.09 -0.63 -11.86
N LEU A 163 -7.86 -0.28 -12.25
CA LEU A 163 -7.58 1.05 -12.81
C LEU A 163 -8.45 1.36 -14.04
N ALA A 164 -8.75 0.35 -14.86
CA ALA A 164 -9.59 0.48 -16.03
C ALA A 164 -11.02 0.92 -15.68
N ASP A 165 -11.52 0.57 -14.50
CA ASP A 165 -12.88 0.93 -14.06
C ASP A 165 -13.02 2.43 -13.77
N LEU A 166 -11.90 3.15 -13.61
CA LEU A 166 -11.88 4.58 -13.33
C LEU A 166 -11.78 5.44 -14.59
N ALA A 167 -11.50 4.83 -15.75
CA ALA A 167 -11.38 5.50 -17.05
C ALA A 167 -10.52 6.80 -17.02
N ALA A 168 -9.55 6.86 -16.11
CA ALA A 168 -8.70 8.03 -15.93
C ALA A 168 -7.52 8.00 -16.92
N PRO A 169 -7.22 9.11 -17.62
CA PRO A 169 -6.12 9.16 -18.56
C PRO A 169 -4.74 9.14 -17.88
N GLY A 170 -3.78 8.55 -18.56
CA GLY A 170 -2.37 8.52 -18.16
C GLY A 170 -1.99 7.36 -17.22
N PRO A 171 -0.69 7.15 -17.03
CA PRO A 171 -0.20 6.08 -16.17
C PRO A 171 -0.42 6.40 -14.69
N ALA A 172 -0.75 5.37 -13.91
CA ALA A 172 -0.87 5.48 -12.46
C ALA A 172 0.50 5.87 -11.82
N PRO A 173 0.49 6.59 -10.67
CA PRO A 173 1.72 7.07 -10.03
C PRO A 173 2.75 5.97 -9.75
N TRP A 174 2.31 4.81 -9.31
CA TRP A 174 3.21 3.68 -9.01
C TRP A 174 3.86 3.03 -10.22
N LEU A 175 3.40 3.34 -11.45
CA LEU A 175 4.02 2.89 -12.71
C LEU A 175 5.08 3.87 -13.22
N ARG A 176 5.24 5.04 -12.58
CA ARG A 176 6.20 6.07 -12.98
C ARG A 176 7.52 5.89 -12.24
N GLN A 177 8.61 6.33 -12.85
CA GLN A 177 9.92 6.34 -12.18
C GLN A 177 10.01 7.44 -11.13
N GLU A 178 9.44 8.60 -11.40
CA GLU A 178 9.43 9.75 -10.52
C GLU A 178 8.03 10.06 -10.01
N PRO A 179 7.92 10.57 -8.77
CA PRO A 179 6.66 11.07 -8.24
C PRO A 179 6.11 12.18 -9.14
N ALA A 180 4.87 12.05 -9.56
CA ALA A 180 4.20 13.06 -10.35
C ALA A 180 2.71 13.12 -9.99
N PRO A 181 2.09 14.31 -10.08
CA PRO A 181 0.66 14.46 -9.88
C PRO A 181 -0.14 13.58 -10.85
N ALA A 182 -1.27 13.07 -10.37
CA ALA A 182 -2.22 12.30 -11.16
C ALA A 182 -3.65 12.81 -10.88
N PRO A 183 -3.97 14.07 -11.21
CA PRO A 183 -5.23 14.71 -10.80
C PRO A 183 -6.45 14.04 -11.40
N ALA A 184 -6.40 13.57 -12.62
CA ALA A 184 -7.51 12.87 -13.26
C ALA A 184 -7.82 11.54 -12.55
N LEU A 185 -6.81 10.76 -12.17
CA LEU A 185 -7.00 9.53 -11.42
C LEU A 185 -7.50 9.81 -10.01
N ALA A 186 -7.00 10.87 -9.35
CA ALA A 186 -7.48 11.27 -8.03
C ALA A 186 -8.97 11.65 -8.07
N ALA A 187 -9.37 12.50 -9.01
CA ALA A 187 -10.76 12.92 -9.18
C ALA A 187 -11.69 11.73 -9.49
N ALA A 188 -11.28 10.84 -10.42
CA ALA A 188 -12.07 9.66 -10.77
C ALA A 188 -12.24 8.71 -9.57
N LEU A 189 -11.19 8.49 -8.79
CA LEU A 189 -11.25 7.65 -7.60
C LEU A 189 -12.13 8.26 -6.51
N ALA A 190 -11.99 9.55 -6.24
CA ALA A 190 -12.82 10.25 -5.27
C ALA A 190 -14.30 10.27 -5.69
N ALA A 191 -14.59 10.54 -6.96
CA ALA A 191 -15.94 10.50 -7.50
C ALA A 191 -16.58 9.12 -7.36
N ARG A 192 -15.82 8.05 -7.65
CA ARG A 192 -16.30 6.68 -7.48
C ARG A 192 -16.63 6.37 -6.02
N VAL A 193 -15.76 6.75 -5.09
CA VAL A 193 -16.00 6.56 -3.65
C VAL A 193 -17.22 7.36 -3.19
N ALA A 194 -17.34 8.62 -3.60
CA ALA A 194 -18.48 9.48 -3.26
C ALA A 194 -19.79 8.90 -3.80
N GLN A 195 -19.82 8.48 -5.06
CA GLN A 195 -20.99 7.84 -5.67
C GLN A 195 -21.42 6.58 -4.91
N ASP A 196 -20.49 5.70 -4.58
CA ASP A 196 -20.79 4.45 -3.87
C ASP A 196 -21.28 4.71 -2.43
N LEU A 197 -20.95 5.86 -1.84
CA LEU A 197 -21.39 6.32 -0.52
C LEU A 197 -22.71 7.12 -0.56
N GLY A 198 -23.23 7.45 -1.75
CA GLY A 198 -24.44 8.24 -1.93
C GLY A 198 -24.27 9.71 -1.56
N ALA A 199 -23.07 10.25 -1.77
CA ALA A 199 -22.70 11.65 -1.49
C ALA A 199 -22.65 12.49 -2.77
#